data_2621ba60b81344b1bc08ae523128e293
#
_entry.id   2621ba60b81344b1bc08ae523128e293
#
_cell.length_a   1.000
_cell.length_b   1.000
_cell.length_c   1.000
_cell.angle_alpha   90.00
_cell.angle_beta   90.00
_cell.angle_gamma   90.00
#
_symmetry.space_group_name_H-M   'P 1'
#
loop_
_entity.id
_entity.type
_entity.pdbx_description
1 polymer ?
#
loop_
_entity_poly.entity_id
_entity_poly.type
_entity_poly.pdbx_seq_one_letter_code
_entity_poly.pdbx_strand_id
1 'polypeptide(L)'
;MVLNKRNDCDLSIGQLVKSKAGRDKGEVFIVIDIIDHEYVFVVDGKLRKLSKPKKKKVKHLQRYDEIIRDFEKMQKQTDFNDALIRRQIKSITN
;
A
#
# COMPACT_ATOMS: atom_id res chain seq x y z
N MET A 1 -15.08 -11.26 17.17
CA MET A 1 -14.88 -11.02 16.92
C MET A 1 -14.47 -10.23 16.48
N VAL A 2 -14.25 -9.79 16.57
CA VAL A 2 -13.89 -9.03 16.25
C VAL A 2 -13.45 -8.76 15.37
N LEU A 3 -13.04 -8.92 15.23
CA LEU A 3 -12.56 -8.74 14.37
C LEU A 3 -12.98 -8.33 13.38
N ASN A 4 -13.43 -8.39 13.14
CA ASN A 4 -14.05 -8.12 12.26
C ASN A 4 -13.98 -6.91 11.68
N LYS A 5 -13.67 -6.13 12.23
CA LYS A 5 -13.57 -4.97 11.84
C LYS A 5 -12.73 -4.76 10.78
N ARG A 6 -11.73 -5.21 10.87
CA ARG A 6 -10.91 -5.06 9.91
C ARG A 6 -11.44 -5.58 8.71
N ASN A 7 -12.36 -6.29 8.78
CA ASN A 7 -12.93 -6.87 7.65
C ASN A 7 -13.63 -5.88 6.80
N ASP A 8 -13.87 -4.69 7.30
CA ASP A 8 -14.44 -3.65 6.49
C ASP A 8 -13.45 -3.25 5.40
N CYS A 9 -12.18 -3.45 5.64
CA CYS A 9 -11.16 -3.18 4.65
C CYS A 9 -10.28 -4.41 4.55
N ASP A 10 -10.27 -5.07 3.42
CA ASP A 10 -9.50 -6.27 3.23
C ASP A 10 -8.00 -6.03 3.15
N LEU A 11 -7.57 -4.80 3.27
CA LEU A 11 -6.17 -4.46 3.10
C LEU A 11 -5.48 -4.27 4.44
N SER A 12 -4.19 -4.54 4.45
CA SER A 12 -3.34 -4.35 5.63
C SER A 12 -2.26 -3.36 5.28
N ILE A 13 -1.68 -2.74 6.31
CA ILE A 13 -0.51 -1.89 6.10
C ILE A 13 0.63 -2.77 5.61
N GLY A 14 1.30 -2.35 4.54
CA GLY A 14 2.32 -3.14 3.89
C GLY A 14 1.82 -4.03 2.77
N GLN A 15 0.51 -4.02 2.53
CA GLN A 15 -0.10 -4.83 1.48
C GLN A 15 0.25 -4.28 0.10
N LEU A 16 0.58 -5.16 -0.84
CA LEU A 16 0.74 -4.74 -2.22
C LEU A 16 -0.62 -4.74 -2.89
N VAL A 17 -0.87 -3.71 -3.68
CA VAL A 17 -2.14 -3.56 -4.40
C VAL A 17 -1.86 -3.02 -5.80
N LYS A 18 -2.78 -3.30 -6.72
CA LYS A 18 -2.70 -2.81 -8.09
C LYS A 18 -3.91 -1.93 -8.35
N SER A 19 -3.70 -0.78 -8.94
CA SER A 19 -4.79 0.11 -9.26
C SER A 19 -5.62 -0.44 -10.41
N LYS A 20 -6.94 -0.43 -10.25
CA LYS A 20 -7.87 -0.91 -11.27
C LYS A 20 -8.56 0.23 -12.00
N ALA A 21 -8.37 1.46 -11.57
CA ALA A 21 -9.12 2.59 -12.11
C ALA A 21 -8.31 3.87 -12.05
N GLY A 22 -8.68 4.82 -12.87
CA GLY A 22 -8.08 6.13 -12.87
C GLY A 22 -6.84 6.19 -13.75
N ARG A 23 -6.11 7.28 -13.62
CA ARG A 23 -4.93 7.51 -14.46
C ARG A 23 -3.80 6.57 -14.13
N ASP A 24 -3.77 6.05 -12.92
CA ASP A 24 -2.72 5.14 -12.50
C ASP A 24 -3.12 3.68 -12.66
N LYS A 25 -4.13 3.39 -13.46
CA LYS A 25 -4.58 2.03 -13.68
C LYS A 25 -3.41 1.15 -14.10
N GLY A 26 -3.25 0.03 -13.46
CA GLY A 26 -2.16 -0.89 -13.74
C GLY A 26 -0.92 -0.69 -12.88
N GLU A 27 -0.82 0.43 -12.18
CA GLU A 27 0.33 0.68 -11.32
C GLU A 27 0.21 -0.09 -10.02
N VAL A 28 1.36 -0.49 -9.48
CA VAL A 28 1.42 -1.25 -8.23
C VAL A 28 1.87 -0.32 -7.11
N PHE A 29 1.20 -0.43 -5.98
CA PHE A 29 1.48 0.42 -4.82
C PHE A 29 1.58 -0.43 -3.56
N ILE A 30 2.09 0.19 -2.51
CA ILE A 30 2.07 -0.39 -1.17
C ILE A 30 1.16 0.46 -0.31
N VAL A 31 0.28 -0.19 0.46
CA VAL A 31 -0.61 0.48 1.40
C VAL A 31 0.22 0.89 2.61
N ILE A 32 0.29 2.18 2.90
CA ILE A 32 1.06 2.66 4.05
C ILE A 32 0.19 3.12 5.21
N ASP A 33 -1.09 3.33 4.97
CA ASP A 33 -2.00 3.70 6.04
C ASP A 33 -3.42 3.37 5.63
N ILE A 34 -4.26 3.05 6.60
CA ILE A 34 -5.67 2.75 6.37
C ILE A 34 -6.49 3.85 7.01
N ILE A 35 -7.26 4.57 6.21
CA ILE A 35 -8.06 5.68 6.71
C ILE A 35 -9.37 5.16 7.29
N ASP A 36 -10.07 4.36 6.52
CA ASP A 36 -11.31 3.74 6.94
C ASP A 36 -11.62 2.57 6.00
N HIS A 37 -12.83 2.06 6.02
CA HIS A 37 -13.17 0.92 5.19
C HIS A 37 -13.24 1.24 3.69
N GLU A 38 -13.27 2.52 3.34
CA GLU A 38 -13.35 2.93 1.94
C GLU A 38 -12.05 3.44 1.36
N TYR A 39 -11.15 3.97 2.20
CA TYR A 39 -9.96 4.66 1.71
C TYR A 39 -8.69 4.24 2.42
N VAL A 40 -7.61 4.23 1.65
CA VAL A 40 -6.27 3.97 2.17
C VAL A 40 -5.31 4.96 1.53
N PHE A 41 -4.13 5.11 2.12
CA PHE A 41 -3.03 5.85 1.49
C PHE A 41 -2.04 4.85 0.91
N VAL A 42 -1.61 5.12 -0.31
CA VAL A 42 -0.67 4.24 -1.02
C VAL A 42 0.49 5.03 -1.59
N VAL A 43 1.61 4.35 -1.78
CA VAL A 43 2.82 4.93 -2.38
C VAL A 43 3.45 3.93 -3.33
N ASP A 44 4.23 4.43 -4.29
CA ASP A 44 5.03 3.56 -5.15
C ASP A 44 6.50 4.00 -5.17
N GLY A 45 6.83 5.09 -4.50
CA GLY A 45 8.20 5.58 -4.44
C GLY A 45 8.67 6.34 -5.66
N LYS A 46 7.79 6.51 -6.66
CA LYS A 46 8.13 7.22 -7.88
C LYS A 46 7.19 8.39 -8.09
N LEU A 47 5.97 8.11 -8.54
CA LEU A 47 4.96 9.13 -8.73
C LEU A 47 4.29 9.50 -7.42
N ARG A 48 4.09 8.51 -6.57
CA ARG A 48 3.46 8.72 -5.27
C ARG A 48 4.50 8.42 -4.20
N LYS A 49 5.14 9.48 -3.73
CA LYS A 49 6.23 9.36 -2.77
C LYS A 49 5.73 9.38 -1.34
N LEU A 50 6.56 8.93 -0.42
CA LEU A 50 6.21 8.90 0.99
C LEU A 50 5.85 10.29 1.52
N SER A 51 6.44 11.34 0.96
CA SER A 51 6.14 12.70 1.39
C SER A 51 4.75 13.14 0.96
N LYS A 52 4.15 12.47 -0.02
CA LYS A 52 2.82 12.84 -0.49
C LYS A 52 2.09 11.61 -1.01
N PRO A 53 1.63 10.76 -0.12
CA PRO A 53 0.93 9.54 -0.52
C PRO A 53 -0.37 9.85 -1.23
N LYS A 54 -0.85 8.89 -2.00
CA LYS A 54 -2.11 9.03 -2.69
C LYS A 54 -3.23 8.39 -1.90
N LYS A 55 -4.33 9.12 -1.74
CA LYS A 55 -5.54 8.58 -1.14
C LYS A 55 -6.28 7.81 -2.24
N LYS A 56 -6.61 6.56 -1.96
CA LYS A 56 -7.21 5.68 -2.96
C LYS A 56 -8.39 4.95 -2.37
N LYS A 57 -9.44 4.76 -3.18
CA LYS A 57 -10.58 3.96 -2.74
C LYS A 57 -10.20 2.49 -2.78
N VAL A 58 -10.54 1.78 -1.72
CA VAL A 58 -10.27 0.36 -1.62
C VAL A 58 -10.87 -0.41 -2.80
N LYS A 59 -12.08 -0.03 -3.22
CA LYS A 59 -12.73 -0.75 -4.31
C LYS A 59 -12.04 -0.58 -5.65
N HIS A 60 -11.15 0.40 -5.77
CA HIS A 60 -10.39 0.61 -7.01
C HIS A 60 -9.04 -0.08 -6.96
N LEU A 61 -8.81 -0.92 -5.96
CA LEU A 61 -7.54 -1.62 -5.80
C LEU A 61 -7.75 -3.12 -5.84
N GLN A 62 -6.85 -3.80 -6.53
CA GLN A 62 -6.80 -5.23 -6.54
C GLN A 62 -5.69 -5.66 -5.60
N ARG A 63 -6.01 -6.51 -4.63
CA ARG A 63 -5.05 -6.96 -3.66
C ARG A 63 -4.16 -8.06 -4.23
N TYR A 64 -2.86 -7.94 -4.01
CA TYR A 64 -1.95 -9.07 -4.18
C TYR A 64 -1.96 -9.83 -2.87
N ASP A 65 -1.53 -11.07 -2.89
CA ASP A 65 -1.42 -11.84 -1.66
C ASP A 65 -0.24 -11.40 -0.80
N GLU A 66 0.70 -10.70 -1.38
CA GLU A 66 1.90 -10.30 -0.65
C GLU A 66 1.68 -9.13 0.29
N ILE A 67 2.15 -9.29 1.52
CA ILE A 67 2.19 -8.24 2.52
C ILE A 67 3.62 -8.17 2.99
N ILE A 68 4.21 -6.98 3.00
CA ILE A 68 5.59 -6.83 3.46
C ILE A 68 5.62 -7.05 4.97
N ARG A 69 6.39 -8.05 5.40
CA ARG A 69 6.46 -8.41 6.79
C ARG A 69 7.05 -7.29 7.61
N ASP A 70 6.43 -7.03 8.76
CA ASP A 70 6.90 -6.01 9.72
C ASP A 70 7.02 -4.62 9.09
N PHE A 71 6.12 -4.31 8.16
CA PHE A 71 6.20 -3.03 7.47
C PHE A 71 6.09 -1.85 8.42
N GLU A 72 5.26 -1.94 9.45
CA GLU A 72 5.11 -0.85 10.41
C GLU A 72 6.41 -0.61 11.18
N LYS A 73 7.15 -1.67 11.46
CA LYS A 73 8.43 -1.54 12.11
C LYS A 73 9.44 -0.93 11.14
N MET A 74 9.38 -1.33 9.88
CA MET A 74 10.24 -0.80 8.84
C MET A 74 10.04 0.71 8.68
N GLN A 75 8.81 1.20 8.83
CA GLN A 75 8.51 2.61 8.71
C GLN A 75 9.20 3.46 9.77
N LYS A 76 9.62 2.86 10.86
CA LYS A 76 10.28 3.59 11.94
C LYS A 76 11.79 3.62 11.79
N GLN A 77 12.33 2.97 10.78
CA GLN A 77 13.78 2.92 10.59
C GLN A 77 14.26 4.14 9.82
N THR A 78 15.51 4.52 10.07
CA THR A 78 16.06 5.72 9.46
C THR A 78 16.28 5.61 7.95
N ASP A 79 16.42 4.38 7.44
CA ASP A 79 16.62 4.16 6.02
C ASP A 79 15.30 3.93 5.26
N PHE A 80 14.18 4.20 5.90
CA PHE A 80 12.88 4.07 5.23
C PHE A 80 12.71 5.26 4.29
N ASN A 81 12.72 5.00 2.99
CA ASN A 81 12.64 6.04 1.99
C ASN A 81 12.00 5.50 0.71
N ASP A 82 11.85 6.38 -0.28
CA ASP A 82 11.20 6.00 -1.53
C ASP A 82 11.97 4.93 -2.30
N ALA A 83 13.30 4.94 -2.19
CA ALA A 83 14.09 3.93 -2.88
C ALA A 83 13.79 2.55 -2.31
N LEU A 84 13.59 2.45 -0.99
CA LEU A 84 13.23 1.19 -0.37
C LEU A 84 11.87 0.73 -0.86
N ILE A 85 10.90 1.66 -0.98
CA ILE A 85 9.58 1.34 -1.50
C ILE A 85 9.69 0.76 -2.91
N ARG A 86 10.44 1.41 -3.79
CA ARG A 86 10.62 0.94 -5.17
C ARG A 86 11.24 -0.45 -5.19
N ARG A 87 12.23 -0.69 -4.32
CA ARG A 87 12.91 -1.95 -4.27
C ARG A 87 11.99 -3.07 -3.81
N GLN A 88 11.15 -2.79 -2.80
CA GLN A 88 10.21 -3.78 -2.30
C GLN A 88 9.19 -4.17 -3.38
N ILE A 89 8.65 -3.19 -4.08
CA ILE A 89 7.70 -3.46 -5.15
C ILE A 89 8.36 -4.31 -6.23
N LYS A 90 9.56 -3.93 -6.64
CA LYS A 90 10.25 -4.63 -7.71
C LYS A 90 10.55 -6.08 -7.32
N SER A 91 10.95 -6.31 -6.08
CA SER A 91 11.31 -7.66 -5.66
C SER A 91 10.10 -8.60 -5.65
N ILE A 92 8.91 -8.06 -5.47
CA ILE A 92 7.71 -8.89 -5.41
C ILE A 92 7.07 -9.05 -6.78
N THR A 93 7.11 -8.00 -7.60
CA THR A 93 6.44 -8.01 -8.89
C THR A 93 7.28 -8.56 -10.04
N ASN A 94 8.56 -8.80 -9.80
CA ASN A 94 9.40 -9.40 -10.83
C ASN A 94 9.20 -10.93 -10.87
#